data_3dfaaf6082276fe883e83c4db90ecd63
#
_entry.id   3dfaaf6082276fe883e83c4db90ecd63
#
_cell.length_a   1.000
_cell.length_b   1.000
_cell.length_c   1.000
_cell.angle_alpha   90.00
_cell.angle_beta   90.00
_cell.angle_gamma   90.00
#
_symmetry.space_group_name_H-M   'P 1'
#
loop_
_entity.id
_entity.type
_entity.pdbx_description
1 polymer ?
#
loop_
_entity_poly.entity_id
_entity_poly.type
_entity_poly.pdbx_seq_one_letter_code
_entity_poly.pdbx_strand_id
1 'polypeptide(L)'
;LCIKQRRKFYISNNFKVARNLKLDGVYIPSFNKLPNFKNFNLPKNFKIIGSAHNIVEVINKNKQNCVEIFIAPIFQTEKSKSFLGISKFNLVSNATKIKAIALGGINSTNFNKLKAVNCYGFAAIRWIKKNRPK
;
A
#
# COMPACT_ATOMS: atom_id res chain seq x y z
N LEU A 1 -11.36 -18.86 1.64
CA LEU A 1 -10.74 -18.59 2.95
C LEU A 1 -11.02 -17.16 3.43
N CYS A 2 -10.68 -16.11 2.65
CA CYS A 2 -10.88 -14.71 3.04
C CYS A 2 -12.33 -14.36 3.38
N ILE A 3 -13.30 -14.81 2.56
CA ILE A 3 -14.72 -14.58 2.80
C ILE A 3 -15.17 -15.18 4.14
N LYS A 4 -14.79 -16.44 4.42
CA LYS A 4 -15.12 -17.12 5.70
C LYS A 4 -14.55 -16.38 6.91
N GLN A 5 -13.40 -15.71 6.76
CA GLN A 5 -12.74 -14.97 7.83
C GLN A 5 -13.06 -13.47 7.83
N ARG A 6 -14.02 -13.01 7.00
CA ARG A 6 -14.34 -11.58 6.81
C ARG A 6 -13.12 -10.71 6.51
N ARG A 7 -12.13 -11.25 5.77
CA ARG A 7 -10.92 -10.54 5.35
C ARG A 7 -11.07 -10.03 3.92
N LYS A 8 -10.61 -8.81 3.68
CA LYS A 8 -10.59 -8.23 2.33
C LYS A 8 -9.53 -8.89 1.47
N PHE A 9 -9.84 -9.06 0.19
CA PHE A 9 -8.94 -9.66 -0.78
C PHE A 9 -8.74 -8.74 -1.99
N TYR A 10 -7.49 -8.43 -2.29
CA TYR A 10 -7.07 -7.60 -3.42
C TYR A 10 -6.16 -8.41 -4.33
N ILE A 11 -6.45 -8.43 -5.62
CA ILE A 11 -5.59 -9.06 -6.63
C ILE A 11 -4.69 -8.02 -7.30
N SER A 12 -3.47 -8.40 -7.65
CA SER A 12 -2.53 -7.48 -8.30
C SER A 12 -2.85 -7.30 -9.78
N ASN A 13 -2.92 -6.04 -10.23
CA ASN A 13 -3.02 -5.62 -11.65
C ASN A 13 -4.17 -6.19 -12.48
N ASN A 14 -5.08 -6.97 -11.94
CA ASN A 14 -6.08 -7.66 -12.75
C ASN A 14 -7.51 -7.23 -12.38
N PHE A 15 -7.96 -6.10 -12.97
CA PHE A 15 -9.31 -5.57 -12.77
C PHE A 15 -10.42 -6.51 -13.25
N LYS A 16 -10.21 -7.18 -14.38
CA LYS A 16 -11.20 -8.10 -14.95
C LYS A 16 -11.48 -9.27 -14.01
N VAL A 17 -10.42 -9.89 -13.50
CA VAL A 17 -10.54 -10.98 -12.53
C VAL A 17 -11.11 -10.48 -11.20
N ALA A 18 -10.64 -9.33 -10.69
CA ALA A 18 -11.17 -8.76 -9.46
C ALA A 18 -12.69 -8.54 -9.53
N ARG A 19 -13.19 -8.03 -10.65
CA ARG A 19 -14.62 -7.79 -10.88
C ARG A 19 -15.38 -9.08 -11.03
N ASN A 20 -14.90 -10.01 -11.85
CA ASN A 20 -15.59 -11.29 -12.12
C ASN A 20 -15.73 -12.14 -10.85
N LEU A 21 -14.72 -12.14 -10.00
CA LEU A 21 -14.73 -12.88 -8.73
C LEU A 21 -15.32 -12.05 -7.58
N LYS A 22 -15.87 -10.87 -7.84
CA LYS A 22 -16.46 -9.95 -6.85
C LYS A 22 -15.52 -9.70 -5.66
N LEU A 23 -14.23 -9.49 -5.94
CA LEU A 23 -13.23 -9.19 -4.92
C LEU A 23 -13.41 -7.77 -4.36
N ASP A 24 -12.77 -7.48 -3.22
CA ASP A 24 -12.85 -6.16 -2.56
C ASP A 24 -12.12 -5.06 -3.33
N GLY A 25 -11.21 -5.43 -4.25
CA GLY A 25 -10.50 -4.46 -5.05
C GLY A 25 -9.27 -5.00 -5.75
N VAL A 26 -8.45 -4.06 -6.20
CA VAL A 26 -7.21 -4.34 -6.93
C VAL A 26 -6.04 -3.61 -6.29
N TYR A 27 -4.88 -4.25 -6.30
CA TYR A 27 -3.60 -3.66 -5.94
C TYR A 27 -2.81 -3.29 -7.19
N ILE A 28 -2.31 -2.05 -7.27
CA ILE A 28 -1.52 -1.54 -8.38
C ILE A 28 -0.08 -1.32 -7.92
N PRO A 29 0.88 -2.15 -8.37
CA PRO A 29 2.30 -1.97 -8.07
C PRO A 29 2.85 -0.62 -8.52
N SER A 30 3.97 -0.19 -7.92
CA SER A 30 4.62 1.09 -8.19
C SER A 30 5.03 1.25 -9.65
N PHE A 31 5.49 0.18 -10.30
CA PHE A 31 5.92 0.18 -11.69
C PHE A 31 4.78 0.33 -12.71
N ASN A 32 3.54 0.07 -12.33
CA ASN A 32 2.40 0.28 -13.21
C ASN A 32 2.03 1.76 -13.28
N LYS A 33 2.28 2.36 -14.45
CA LYS A 33 2.05 3.79 -14.74
C LYS A 33 0.79 4.04 -15.59
N LEU A 34 0.01 3.01 -15.91
CA LEU A 34 -1.20 3.15 -16.75
C LEU A 34 -2.19 4.12 -16.08
N PRO A 35 -2.56 5.23 -16.74
CA PRO A 35 -3.18 6.36 -16.05
C PRO A 35 -4.68 6.21 -15.81
N ASN A 36 -5.38 5.25 -16.40
CA ASN A 36 -6.84 5.34 -16.45
C ASN A 36 -7.56 4.05 -16.10
N PHE A 37 -8.03 3.99 -14.87
CA PHE A 37 -9.04 3.00 -14.46
C PHE A 37 -10.45 3.63 -14.32
N LYS A 38 -10.62 4.89 -14.77
CA LYS A 38 -11.90 5.64 -14.69
C LYS A 38 -13.01 5.02 -15.52
N ASN A 39 -12.66 4.33 -16.61
CA ASN A 39 -13.63 3.75 -17.53
C ASN A 39 -14.18 2.38 -17.09
N PHE A 40 -13.74 1.88 -15.94
CA PHE A 40 -14.31 0.66 -15.39
C PHE A 40 -15.51 1.00 -14.51
N ASN A 41 -16.68 0.46 -14.86
CA ASN A 41 -17.85 0.51 -13.97
C ASN A 41 -17.56 -0.40 -12.75
N LEU A 42 -17.00 0.21 -11.71
CA LEU A 42 -16.55 -0.49 -10.51
C LEU A 42 -17.67 -0.53 -9.47
N PRO A 43 -17.84 -1.63 -8.73
CA PRO A 43 -18.80 -1.69 -7.63
C PRO A 43 -18.53 -0.60 -6.58
N LYS A 44 -19.59 -0.09 -5.93
CA LYS A 44 -19.52 1.01 -4.96
C LYS A 44 -18.45 0.83 -3.86
N ASN A 45 -18.22 -0.40 -3.43
CA ASN A 45 -17.26 -0.73 -2.37
C ASN A 45 -15.90 -1.23 -2.88
N PHE A 46 -15.69 -1.19 -4.21
CA PHE A 46 -14.44 -1.64 -4.81
C PHE A 46 -13.33 -0.62 -4.58
N LYS A 47 -12.22 -1.06 -4.01
CA LYS A 47 -11.09 -0.20 -3.72
C LYS A 47 -9.92 -0.43 -4.66
N ILE A 48 -9.29 0.64 -5.08
CA ILE A 48 -7.99 0.62 -5.77
C ILE A 48 -6.94 1.02 -4.73
N ILE A 49 -6.02 0.13 -4.43
CA ILE A 49 -4.89 0.38 -3.54
C ILE A 49 -3.60 0.28 -4.34
N GLY A 50 -2.56 0.98 -3.93
CA GLY A 50 -1.33 0.99 -4.69
C GLY A 50 -0.06 0.99 -3.85
N SER A 51 1.10 1.01 -4.51
CA SER A 51 2.39 1.27 -3.85
C SER A 51 3.20 2.33 -4.57
N ALA A 52 4.08 2.99 -3.82
CA ALA A 52 5.00 3.99 -4.32
C ALA A 52 6.29 4.03 -3.48
N HIS A 53 7.38 4.48 -4.12
CA HIS A 53 8.69 4.65 -3.50
C HIS A 53 9.15 6.11 -3.50
N ASN A 54 8.47 6.98 -4.24
CA ASN A 54 8.82 8.38 -4.41
C ASN A 54 7.60 9.23 -4.79
N ILE A 55 7.77 10.56 -4.84
CA ILE A 55 6.71 11.52 -5.13
C ILE A 55 6.10 11.30 -6.52
N VAL A 56 6.91 11.00 -7.53
CA VAL A 56 6.43 10.80 -8.92
C VAL A 56 5.46 9.61 -8.98
N GLU A 57 5.81 8.52 -8.30
CA GLU A 57 4.94 7.35 -8.22
C GLU A 57 3.65 7.63 -7.43
N VAL A 58 3.73 8.44 -6.36
CA VAL A 58 2.54 8.90 -5.62
C VAL A 58 1.60 9.71 -6.52
N ILE A 59 2.14 10.63 -7.33
CA ILE A 59 1.34 11.41 -8.29
C ILE A 59 0.65 10.47 -9.30
N ASN A 60 1.35 9.43 -9.77
CA ASN A 60 0.73 8.43 -10.65
C ASN A 60 -0.40 7.66 -9.95
N LYS A 61 -0.24 7.31 -8.67
CA LYS A 61 -1.30 6.66 -7.88
C LYS A 61 -2.52 7.55 -7.66
N ASN A 62 -2.32 8.87 -7.53
CA ASN A 62 -3.42 9.84 -7.54
C ASN A 62 -4.22 9.78 -8.86
N LYS A 63 -3.53 9.77 -10.01
CA LYS A 63 -4.16 9.66 -11.34
C LYS A 63 -4.88 8.32 -11.52
N GLN A 64 -4.41 7.27 -10.85
CA GLN A 64 -5.00 5.93 -10.86
C GLN A 64 -6.18 5.77 -9.88
N ASN A 65 -6.60 6.85 -9.17
CA ASN A 65 -7.68 6.86 -8.18
C ASN A 65 -7.45 5.86 -7.02
N CYS A 66 -6.20 5.65 -6.63
CA CYS A 66 -5.91 4.88 -5.43
C CYS A 66 -6.48 5.59 -4.19
N VAL A 67 -7.14 4.84 -3.31
CA VAL A 67 -7.68 5.36 -2.04
C VAL A 67 -6.73 5.10 -0.87
N GLU A 68 -5.85 4.13 -1.00
CA GLU A 68 -4.79 3.79 -0.05
C GLU A 68 -3.49 3.47 -0.81
N ILE A 69 -2.34 3.85 -0.25
CA ILE A 69 -1.04 3.68 -0.90
C ILE A 69 0.01 3.22 0.10
N PHE A 70 0.69 2.12 -0.22
CA PHE A 70 1.85 1.66 0.53
C PHE A 70 3.08 2.45 0.08
N ILE A 71 3.68 3.21 0.98
CA ILE A 71 4.94 3.93 0.74
C ILE A 71 6.08 3.12 1.38
N ALA A 72 7.05 2.71 0.57
CA ALA A 72 8.08 1.75 0.97
C ALA A 72 9.43 2.02 0.30
N PRO A 73 10.51 1.51 0.90
CA PRO A 73 10.60 1.04 2.27
C PRO A 73 10.86 2.20 3.23
N ILE A 74 10.14 2.25 4.37
CA ILE A 74 10.36 3.30 5.37
C ILE A 74 11.66 3.08 6.15
N PHE A 75 11.97 1.84 6.52
CA PHE A 75 13.22 1.45 7.18
C PHE A 75 13.98 0.42 6.34
N GLN A 76 15.27 0.24 6.66
CA GLN A 76 16.13 -0.72 6.00
C GLN A 76 15.52 -2.14 6.01
N THR A 77 15.64 -2.84 4.88
CA THR A 77 15.20 -4.23 4.74
C THR A 77 16.39 -5.12 4.40
N GLU A 78 16.28 -6.42 4.57
CA GLU A 78 17.34 -7.35 4.14
C GLU A 78 17.56 -7.32 2.62
N LYS A 79 16.52 -7.00 1.85
CA LYS A 79 16.58 -6.96 0.37
C LYS A 79 17.08 -5.63 -0.17
N SER A 80 17.02 -4.57 0.62
CA SER A 80 17.42 -3.24 0.18
C SER A 80 18.04 -2.46 1.34
N LYS A 81 19.27 -1.99 1.12
CA LYS A 81 19.94 -1.05 2.02
C LYS A 81 19.38 0.38 1.88
N SER A 82 18.81 0.70 0.72
CA SER A 82 18.17 2.00 0.47
C SER A 82 16.77 2.03 1.10
N PHE A 83 16.47 3.08 1.85
CA PHE A 83 15.18 3.32 2.50
C PHE A 83 14.92 4.83 2.62
N LEU A 84 13.66 5.20 2.84
CA LEU A 84 13.24 6.59 2.90
C LEU A 84 13.64 7.27 4.22
N GLY A 85 13.51 6.56 5.33
CA GLY A 85 13.53 7.18 6.65
C GLY A 85 12.29 8.02 6.90
N ILE A 86 12.16 8.58 8.11
CA ILE A 86 10.98 9.32 8.55
C ILE A 86 10.79 10.61 7.72
N SER A 87 11.86 11.41 7.58
CA SER A 87 11.78 12.72 6.92
C SER A 87 11.35 12.61 5.45
N LYS A 88 11.98 11.73 4.67
CA LYS A 88 11.61 11.51 3.26
C LYS A 88 10.24 10.86 3.13
N PHE A 89 9.88 9.93 4.04
CA PHE A 89 8.55 9.36 4.04
C PHE A 89 7.49 10.45 4.23
N ASN A 90 7.67 11.32 5.23
CA ASN A 90 6.73 12.42 5.51
C ASN A 90 6.63 13.40 4.32
N LEU A 91 7.75 13.71 3.65
CA LEU A 91 7.74 14.50 2.43
C LEU A 91 6.88 13.86 1.33
N VAL A 92 7.06 12.56 1.11
CA VAL A 92 6.32 11.80 0.08
C VAL A 92 4.84 11.67 0.44
N SER A 93 4.52 11.39 1.70
CA SER A 93 3.13 11.25 2.15
C SER A 93 2.37 12.58 2.14
N ASN A 94 3.04 13.69 2.42
CA ASN A 94 2.43 15.03 2.36
C ASN A 94 2.13 15.49 0.91
N ALA A 95 2.74 14.87 -0.09
CA ALA A 95 2.47 15.19 -1.50
C ALA A 95 1.10 14.64 -2.00
N THR A 96 0.31 14.01 -1.13
CA THR A 96 -0.97 13.42 -1.51
C THR A 96 -1.99 13.47 -0.38
N LYS A 97 -3.27 13.42 -0.76
CA LYS A 97 -4.39 13.21 0.17
C LYS A 97 -4.79 11.73 0.29
N ILE A 98 -4.14 10.83 -0.46
CA ILE A 98 -4.37 9.39 -0.35
C ILE A 98 -3.88 8.91 1.02
N LYS A 99 -4.59 7.97 1.63
CA LYS A 99 -4.18 7.36 2.89
C LYS A 99 -2.85 6.63 2.74
N ALA A 100 -1.79 7.17 3.28
CA ALA A 100 -0.45 6.58 3.25
C ALA A 100 -0.31 5.47 4.31
N ILE A 101 0.16 4.31 3.89
CA ILE A 101 0.46 3.16 4.75
C ILE A 101 1.98 2.95 4.73
N ALA A 102 2.62 3.03 5.90
CA ALA A 102 4.04 2.79 6.01
C ALA A 102 4.37 1.30 5.84
N LEU A 103 5.30 0.97 4.94
CA LEU A 103 5.71 -0.40 4.68
C LEU A 103 7.23 -0.50 4.56
N GLY A 104 7.80 -1.64 4.99
CA GLY A 104 9.20 -2.00 4.80
C GLY A 104 10.08 -1.77 6.02
N GLY A 105 10.74 -2.83 6.47
CA GLY A 105 11.69 -2.82 7.56
C GLY A 105 11.12 -2.62 8.96
N ILE A 106 9.81 -2.56 9.11
CA ILE A 106 9.14 -2.37 10.41
C ILE A 106 9.27 -3.65 11.25
N ASN A 107 9.67 -3.48 12.51
CA ASN A 107 9.84 -4.54 13.49
C ASN A 107 9.67 -4.00 14.93
N SER A 108 9.83 -4.84 15.94
CA SER A 108 9.66 -4.46 17.35
C SER A 108 10.61 -3.35 17.82
N THR A 109 11.82 -3.28 17.26
CA THR A 109 12.86 -2.31 17.71
C THR A 109 12.62 -0.90 17.16
N ASN A 110 11.94 -0.77 16.00
CA ASN A 110 11.71 0.52 15.35
C ASN A 110 10.23 0.93 15.27
N PHE A 111 9.31 0.08 15.74
CA PHE A 111 7.88 0.35 15.71
C PHE A 111 7.50 1.69 16.37
N ASN A 112 8.11 2.01 17.52
CA ASN A 112 7.83 3.26 18.23
C ASN A 112 8.17 4.52 17.40
N LYS A 113 9.08 4.41 16.42
CA LYS A 113 9.43 5.53 15.52
C LYS A 113 8.29 5.91 14.58
N LEU A 114 7.30 5.02 14.39
CA LEU A 114 6.12 5.31 13.57
C LEU A 114 5.25 6.43 14.15
N LYS A 115 5.37 6.76 15.42
CA LYS A 115 4.69 7.91 16.04
C LYS A 115 5.07 9.26 15.38
N ALA A 116 6.26 9.35 14.78
CA ALA A 116 6.74 10.54 14.08
C ALA A 116 6.48 10.49 12.55
N VAL A 117 5.78 9.46 12.09
CA VAL A 117 5.52 9.22 10.67
C VAL A 117 4.12 9.68 10.30
N ASN A 118 4.01 10.52 9.27
CA ASN A 118 2.71 10.93 8.72
C ASN A 118 2.10 9.78 7.89
N CYS A 119 1.54 8.80 8.56
CA CYS A 119 0.87 7.67 7.94
C CYS A 119 -0.48 7.37 8.59
N TYR A 120 -1.41 6.84 7.81
CA TYR A 120 -2.72 6.38 8.29
C TYR A 120 -2.61 5.03 9.03
N GLY A 121 -1.59 4.26 8.70
CA GLY A 121 -1.33 2.95 9.27
C GLY A 121 -0.01 2.38 8.79
N PHE A 122 0.25 1.15 9.17
CA PHE A 122 1.47 0.45 8.76
C PHE A 122 1.19 -0.99 8.33
N ALA A 123 2.13 -1.55 7.56
CA ALA A 123 2.14 -2.97 7.18
C ALA A 123 3.53 -3.55 7.40
N ALA A 124 3.59 -4.78 7.92
CA ALA A 124 4.82 -5.49 8.16
C ALA A 124 4.67 -6.97 7.81
N ILE A 125 5.49 -7.48 6.90
CA ILE A 125 5.36 -8.86 6.42
C ILE A 125 6.08 -9.82 7.38
N ARG A 126 7.37 -9.58 7.61
CA ARG A 126 8.22 -10.50 8.38
C ARG A 126 7.91 -10.50 9.87
N TRP A 127 7.71 -9.33 10.42
CA TRP A 127 7.39 -9.18 11.84
C TRP A 127 6.08 -9.89 12.17
N ILE A 128 5.04 -9.70 11.35
CA ILE A 128 3.74 -10.38 11.54
C ILE A 128 3.90 -11.90 11.37
N LYS A 129 4.70 -12.37 10.38
CA LYS A 129 4.93 -13.79 10.19
C LYS A 129 5.61 -14.46 11.40
N LYS A 130 6.59 -13.79 12.03
CA LYS A 130 7.30 -14.31 13.21
C LYS A 130 6.43 -14.35 14.46
N ASN A 131 5.46 -13.46 14.57
CA ASN A 131 4.61 -13.29 15.75
C ASN A 131 3.15 -13.73 15.50
N ARG A 132 2.90 -14.62 14.54
CA ARG A 132 1.58 -15.20 14.35
C ARG A 132 1.18 -15.98 15.60
N PRO A 133 0.02 -15.72 16.19
CA PRO A 133 -0.54 -16.67 17.17
C PRO A 133 -0.72 -18.02 16.47
N LYS A 134 -0.32 -19.07 17.15
CA LYS A 134 -0.52 -20.47 16.71
C LYS A 134 -2.01 -20.79 16.58
#